data_4a4fd35be811e27cb21c60416420ad39
#
_entry.id   4a4fd35be811e27cb21c60416420ad39
#
_cell.length_a   1.000
_cell.length_b   1.000
_cell.length_c   1.000
_cell.angle_alpha   90.00
_cell.angle_beta   90.00
_cell.angle_gamma   90.00
#
_symmetry.space_group_name_H-M   'P 1'
#
loop_
_entity.id
_entity.type
_entity.pdbx_description
1 polymer ?
#
loop_
_entity_poly.entity_id
_entity_poly.type
_entity_poly.pdbx_seq_one_letter_code
_entity_poly.pdbx_strand_id
1 'polypeptide(L)'
;MDKKKLVEAIRTQLENDLSVAKQAALATYEAATHEESKPENEYDTRGLEASYLAGAQAKRISEIEELLVILKHLDVKTFGPGDKINSTALVEVEFNGKHSFFFIVVKGGGVNVKFEGRTVQIVTPSSPLGEALQDLRQGDIAVVENGDQVREYEIINIW
;
A
#
# COMPACT_ATOMS: atom_id res chain seq x y z
N MET A 1 16.34 6.73 -9.70
CA MET A 1 15.18 5.86 -10.07
C MET A 1 14.12 6.70 -10.78
N ASP A 2 13.49 6.14 -11.82
CA ASP A 2 12.43 6.83 -12.58
C ASP A 2 11.07 6.66 -11.87
N LYS A 3 10.66 7.66 -11.13
CA LYS A 3 9.40 7.63 -10.36
C LYS A 3 8.14 7.60 -11.24
N LYS A 4 8.19 8.12 -12.46
CA LYS A 4 7.05 8.03 -13.38
C LYS A 4 6.82 6.58 -13.79
N LYS A 5 7.90 5.87 -14.13
CA LYS A 5 7.83 4.43 -14.41
C LYS A 5 7.44 3.61 -13.16
N LEU A 6 7.88 4.02 -11.97
CA LEU A 6 7.45 3.39 -10.72
C LEU A 6 5.93 3.53 -10.53
N VAL A 7 5.36 4.72 -10.73
CA VAL A 7 3.91 4.94 -10.63
C VAL A 7 3.15 4.08 -11.64
N GLU A 8 3.63 3.98 -12.88
CA GLU A 8 3.03 3.08 -13.89
C GLU A 8 3.10 1.61 -13.46
N ALA A 9 4.22 1.15 -12.90
CA ALA A 9 4.35 -0.21 -12.40
C ALA A 9 3.38 -0.49 -11.23
N ILE A 10 3.22 0.46 -10.32
CA ILE A 10 2.24 0.37 -9.22
C ILE A 10 0.81 0.30 -9.78
N ARG A 11 0.46 1.14 -10.75
CA ARG A 11 -0.87 1.13 -11.38
C ARG A 11 -1.16 -0.19 -12.05
N THR A 12 -0.22 -0.70 -12.85
CA THR A 12 -0.38 -1.99 -13.54
C THR A 12 -0.63 -3.13 -12.56
N GLN A 13 0.12 -3.18 -11.45
CA GLN A 13 -0.10 -4.18 -10.41
C GLN A 13 -1.47 -4.04 -9.78
N LEU A 14 -1.88 -2.82 -9.41
CA LEU A 14 -3.18 -2.56 -8.79
C LEU A 14 -4.36 -2.88 -9.73
N GLU A 15 -4.23 -2.64 -11.04
CA GLU A 15 -5.24 -3.01 -12.03
C GLU A 15 -5.41 -4.54 -12.10
N ASN A 16 -4.32 -5.30 -12.04
CA ASN A 16 -4.36 -6.76 -11.93
C ASN A 16 -5.01 -7.21 -10.61
N ASP A 17 -4.59 -6.62 -9.48
CA ASP A 17 -5.13 -6.93 -8.16
C ASP A 17 -6.64 -6.62 -8.10
N LEU A 18 -7.07 -5.52 -8.74
CA LEU A 18 -8.48 -5.14 -8.85
C LEU A 18 -9.29 -6.19 -9.62
N SER A 19 -8.76 -6.65 -10.75
CA SER A 19 -9.40 -7.68 -11.57
C SER A 19 -9.59 -8.98 -10.78
N VAL A 20 -8.56 -9.43 -10.07
CA VAL A 20 -8.61 -10.62 -9.21
C VAL A 20 -9.61 -10.43 -8.06
N ALA A 21 -9.59 -9.27 -7.40
CA ALA A 21 -10.50 -8.96 -6.30
C ALA A 21 -11.97 -8.94 -6.76
N LYS A 22 -12.26 -8.37 -7.94
CA LYS A 22 -13.62 -8.36 -8.52
C LYS A 22 -14.12 -9.77 -8.84
N GLN A 23 -13.28 -10.62 -9.40
CA GLN A 23 -13.64 -12.02 -9.68
C GLN A 23 -13.91 -12.79 -8.38
N ALA A 24 -13.08 -12.63 -7.36
CA ALA A 24 -13.26 -13.27 -6.06
C ALA A 24 -14.55 -12.77 -5.36
N ALA A 25 -14.84 -11.47 -5.45
CA ALA A 25 -16.07 -10.88 -4.87
C ALA A 25 -17.33 -11.42 -5.57
N LEU A 26 -17.31 -11.58 -6.90
CA LEU A 26 -18.42 -12.15 -7.65
C LEU A 26 -18.69 -13.60 -7.22
N ALA A 27 -17.65 -14.42 -7.14
CA ALA A 27 -17.76 -15.81 -6.69
C ALA A 27 -18.33 -15.91 -5.26
N THR A 28 -17.91 -15.02 -4.36
CA THR A 28 -18.41 -14.95 -2.97
C THR A 28 -19.87 -14.53 -2.94
N TYR A 29 -20.27 -13.55 -3.76
CA TYR A 29 -21.65 -13.11 -3.87
C TYR A 29 -22.56 -14.23 -4.39
N GLU A 30 -22.15 -14.95 -5.43
CA GLU A 30 -22.88 -16.10 -5.97
C GLU A 30 -23.05 -17.20 -4.89
N ALA A 31 -21.99 -17.50 -4.13
CA ALA A 31 -22.07 -18.47 -3.03
C ALA A 31 -23.02 -18.00 -1.92
N ALA A 32 -23.06 -16.70 -1.59
CA ALA A 32 -23.95 -16.16 -0.56
C ALA A 32 -25.43 -16.16 -0.97
N THR A 33 -25.72 -16.08 -2.28
CA THR A 33 -27.07 -15.96 -2.84
C THR A 33 -27.60 -17.28 -3.42
N HIS A 34 -26.77 -18.32 -3.50
CA HIS A 34 -27.17 -19.62 -4.02
C HIS A 34 -28.21 -20.28 -3.09
N GLU A 35 -29.18 -21.03 -3.69
CA GLU A 35 -30.22 -21.68 -2.91
C GLU A 35 -29.70 -22.71 -1.88
N GLU A 36 -28.61 -23.39 -2.22
CA GLU A 36 -27.90 -24.33 -1.32
C GLU A 36 -27.25 -23.66 -0.11
N SER A 37 -27.08 -22.32 -0.14
CA SER A 37 -26.54 -21.53 0.96
C SER A 37 -27.61 -21.04 1.94
N LYS A 38 -28.89 -21.36 1.71
CA LYS A 38 -29.95 -21.07 2.68
C LYS A 38 -29.70 -21.87 3.97
N PRO A 39 -29.99 -21.28 5.15
CA PRO A 39 -29.82 -21.96 6.42
C PRO A 39 -30.63 -23.26 6.47
N GLU A 40 -29.99 -24.38 6.76
CA GLU A 40 -30.64 -25.67 7.00
C GLU A 40 -31.25 -25.75 8.41
N ASN A 41 -30.68 -24.96 9.35
CA ASN A 41 -31.16 -24.81 10.73
C ASN A 41 -30.66 -23.47 11.31
N GLU A 42 -31.07 -23.16 12.57
CA GLU A 42 -30.70 -21.91 13.26
C GLU A 42 -29.19 -21.73 13.54
N TYR A 43 -28.38 -22.79 13.43
CA TYR A 43 -26.96 -22.79 13.65
C TYR A 43 -26.14 -22.70 12.35
N ASP A 44 -26.80 -22.73 11.18
CA ASP A 44 -26.14 -22.65 9.89
C ASP A 44 -25.84 -21.19 9.53
N THR A 45 -24.56 -20.81 9.60
CA THR A 45 -24.06 -19.45 9.36
C THR A 45 -23.36 -19.26 8.01
N ARG A 46 -23.35 -20.27 7.11
CA ARG A 46 -22.61 -20.23 5.84
C ARG A 46 -22.96 -19.04 4.97
N GLY A 47 -24.24 -18.73 4.80
CA GLY A 47 -24.70 -17.57 4.04
C GLY A 47 -24.31 -16.24 4.68
N LEU A 48 -24.36 -16.15 6.01
CA LEU A 48 -23.94 -14.96 6.76
C LEU A 48 -22.42 -14.72 6.65
N GLU A 49 -21.61 -15.75 6.81
CA GLU A 49 -20.16 -15.69 6.66
C GLU A 49 -19.75 -15.23 5.25
N ALA A 50 -20.40 -15.78 4.20
CA ALA A 50 -20.17 -15.37 2.82
C ALA A 50 -20.55 -13.88 2.59
N SER A 51 -21.61 -13.37 3.24
CA SER A 51 -22.02 -11.97 3.16
C SER A 51 -21.00 -11.04 3.82
N TYR A 52 -20.44 -11.40 4.97
CA TYR A 52 -19.37 -10.64 5.61
C TYR A 52 -18.10 -10.60 4.75
N LEU A 53 -17.71 -11.72 4.14
CA LEU A 53 -16.57 -11.80 3.24
C LEU A 53 -16.79 -10.94 2.00
N ALA A 54 -17.98 -10.95 1.39
CA ALA A 54 -18.33 -10.08 0.27
C ALA A 54 -18.23 -8.60 0.63
N GLY A 55 -18.64 -8.20 1.84
CA GLY A 55 -18.48 -6.84 2.35
C GLY A 55 -17.01 -6.41 2.48
N ALA A 56 -16.17 -7.29 3.02
CA ALA A 56 -14.73 -7.04 3.14
C ALA A 56 -14.04 -6.93 1.77
N GLN A 57 -14.43 -7.77 0.81
CA GLN A 57 -13.93 -7.73 -0.56
C GLN A 57 -14.36 -6.45 -1.28
N ALA A 58 -15.61 -5.99 -1.11
CA ALA A 58 -16.11 -4.74 -1.67
C ALA A 58 -15.32 -3.53 -1.14
N LYS A 59 -14.99 -3.52 0.16
CA LYS A 59 -14.13 -2.50 0.76
C LYS A 59 -12.74 -2.50 0.12
N ARG A 60 -12.13 -3.68 -0.06
CA ARG A 60 -10.81 -3.81 -0.70
C ARG A 60 -10.81 -3.29 -2.13
N ILE A 61 -11.86 -3.60 -2.91
CA ILE A 61 -12.05 -3.10 -4.26
C ILE A 61 -12.09 -1.57 -4.26
N SER A 62 -12.89 -0.97 -3.40
CA SER A 62 -13.01 0.49 -3.27
C SER A 62 -11.68 1.16 -2.92
N GLU A 63 -10.91 0.57 -2.00
CA GLU A 63 -9.58 1.06 -1.62
C GLU A 63 -8.59 1.05 -2.80
N ILE A 64 -8.61 0.01 -3.62
CA ILE A 64 -7.77 -0.09 -4.83
C ILE A 64 -8.20 0.94 -5.87
N GLU A 65 -9.50 1.09 -6.12
CA GLU A 65 -10.04 2.07 -7.07
C GLU A 65 -9.69 3.51 -6.67
N GLU A 66 -9.83 3.85 -5.39
CA GLU A 66 -9.41 5.16 -4.88
C GLU A 66 -7.91 5.42 -5.09
N LEU A 67 -7.06 4.42 -4.81
CA LEU A 67 -5.62 4.55 -5.00
C LEU A 67 -5.26 4.72 -6.48
N LEU A 68 -5.92 3.99 -7.37
CA LEU A 68 -5.73 4.15 -8.82
C LEU A 68 -6.07 5.56 -9.30
N VAL A 69 -7.15 6.16 -8.78
CA VAL A 69 -7.52 7.55 -9.09
C VAL A 69 -6.44 8.52 -8.59
N ILE A 70 -5.95 8.34 -7.36
CA ILE A 70 -4.87 9.16 -6.79
C ILE A 70 -3.61 9.07 -7.66
N LEU A 71 -3.17 7.87 -8.01
CA LEU A 71 -1.96 7.65 -8.81
C LEU A 71 -2.08 8.22 -10.23
N LYS A 72 -3.28 8.22 -10.82
CA LYS A 72 -3.54 8.81 -12.13
C LYS A 72 -3.30 10.31 -12.16
N HIS A 73 -3.61 11.00 -11.07
CA HIS A 73 -3.52 12.46 -10.95
C HIS A 73 -2.34 12.92 -10.11
N LEU A 74 -1.43 11.97 -9.75
CA LEU A 74 -0.31 12.26 -8.88
C LEU A 74 0.71 13.17 -9.56
N ASP A 75 0.94 14.36 -9.00
CA ASP A 75 2.02 15.25 -9.41
C ASP A 75 3.34 14.77 -8.81
N VAL A 76 4.12 14.03 -9.61
CA VAL A 76 5.38 13.41 -9.18
C VAL A 76 6.49 14.45 -9.18
N LYS A 77 6.84 14.94 -8.00
CA LYS A 77 7.91 15.92 -7.80
C LYS A 77 9.28 15.28 -7.94
N THR A 78 10.30 16.07 -8.25
CA THR A 78 11.71 15.66 -8.22
C THR A 78 12.33 16.13 -6.92
N PHE A 79 13.14 15.28 -6.29
CA PHE A 79 13.85 15.57 -5.06
C PHE A 79 15.36 15.39 -5.26
N GLY A 80 16.14 16.22 -4.60
CA GLY A 80 17.59 16.14 -4.51
C GLY A 80 18.07 15.95 -3.06
N PRO A 81 19.36 15.78 -2.84
CA PRO A 81 19.94 15.48 -1.51
C PRO A 81 19.62 16.51 -0.43
N GLY A 82 19.44 17.79 -0.84
CA GLY A 82 19.12 18.90 0.06
C GLY A 82 17.64 19.12 0.32
N ASP A 83 16.77 18.41 -0.41
CA ASP A 83 15.33 18.57 -0.27
C ASP A 83 14.79 17.78 0.91
N LYS A 84 13.74 18.29 1.51
CA LYS A 84 13.01 17.59 2.57
C LYS A 84 12.10 16.53 1.99
N ILE A 85 12.08 15.36 2.61
CA ILE A 85 11.13 14.30 2.29
C ILE A 85 9.70 14.80 2.47
N ASN A 86 8.89 14.61 1.43
CA ASN A 86 7.48 14.98 1.42
C ASN A 86 6.71 14.06 0.44
N SER A 87 5.43 14.35 0.21
CA SER A 87 4.60 13.60 -0.75
C SER A 87 5.30 13.42 -2.09
N THR A 88 5.23 12.22 -2.66
CA THR A 88 5.89 11.73 -3.88
C THR A 88 7.41 11.56 -3.80
N ALA A 89 8.02 11.70 -2.63
CA ALA A 89 9.40 11.27 -2.45
C ALA A 89 9.52 9.74 -2.50
N LEU A 90 10.51 9.25 -3.22
CA LEU A 90 10.99 7.88 -3.14
C LEU A 90 12.25 7.90 -2.28
N VAL A 91 12.24 7.17 -1.19
CA VAL A 91 13.29 7.19 -0.17
C VAL A 91 13.94 5.83 -0.06
N GLU A 92 15.26 5.78 -0.12
CA GLU A 92 16.06 4.63 0.25
C GLU A 92 16.56 4.83 1.66
N VAL A 93 16.30 3.85 2.52
CA VAL A 93 16.80 3.84 3.89
C VAL A 93 17.62 2.59 4.16
N GLU A 94 18.55 2.68 5.10
CA GLU A 94 19.33 1.56 5.61
C GLU A 94 18.97 1.31 7.07
N PHE A 95 18.78 0.04 7.43
CA PHE A 95 18.62 -0.43 8.79
C PHE A 95 19.31 -1.78 8.95
N ASN A 96 20.27 -1.87 9.87
CA ASN A 96 21.07 -3.07 10.14
C ASN A 96 21.70 -3.70 8.86
N GLY A 97 22.27 -2.89 7.98
CA GLY A 97 22.90 -3.32 6.74
C GLY A 97 21.91 -3.71 5.64
N LYS A 98 20.61 -3.49 5.83
CA LYS A 98 19.57 -3.78 4.82
C LYS A 98 18.97 -2.50 4.27
N HIS A 99 18.93 -2.42 2.94
CA HIS A 99 18.29 -1.32 2.24
C HIS A 99 16.82 -1.61 2.00
N SER A 100 15.98 -0.59 2.22
CA SER A 100 14.55 -0.62 1.96
C SER A 100 14.15 0.63 1.18
N PHE A 101 13.10 0.50 0.34
CA PHE A 101 12.64 1.56 -0.55
C PHE A 101 11.18 1.88 -0.25
N PHE A 102 10.92 3.16 0.05
CA PHE A 102 9.61 3.65 0.42
C PHE A 102 9.16 4.78 -0.49
N PHE A 103 7.96 4.68 -1.02
CA PHE A 103 7.35 5.72 -1.84
C PHE A 103 6.23 6.39 -1.07
N ILE A 104 6.33 7.70 -0.84
CA ILE A 104 5.39 8.45 0.01
C ILE A 104 4.17 8.86 -0.82
N VAL A 105 3.02 8.27 -0.50
CA VAL A 105 1.71 8.57 -1.13
C VAL A 105 0.64 8.69 -0.04
N VAL A 106 -0.33 9.57 -0.25
CA VAL A 106 -1.38 9.88 0.75
C VAL A 106 -2.28 8.69 1.10
N LYS A 107 -2.36 7.67 0.23
CA LYS A 107 -3.09 6.41 0.45
C LYS A 107 -2.30 5.21 -0.09
N GLY A 108 -2.76 4.01 0.25
CA GLY A 108 -2.17 2.76 -0.24
C GLY A 108 -1.02 2.24 0.61
N GLY A 109 -0.91 2.68 1.86
CA GLY A 109 0.12 2.18 2.78
C GLY A 109 0.14 0.64 2.84
N GLY A 110 1.35 0.06 2.78
CA GLY A 110 1.57 -1.37 2.78
C GLY A 110 1.55 -2.05 1.41
N VAL A 111 1.13 -1.37 0.34
CA VAL A 111 1.26 -1.89 -1.04
C VAL A 111 2.73 -2.01 -1.40
N ASN A 112 3.13 -3.18 -1.89
CA ASN A 112 4.49 -3.48 -2.34
C ASN A 112 4.50 -3.75 -3.84
N VAL A 113 5.47 -3.20 -4.56
CA VAL A 113 5.67 -3.43 -5.99
C VAL A 113 7.13 -3.81 -6.27
N LYS A 114 7.31 -4.73 -7.22
CA LYS A 114 8.65 -5.03 -7.76
C LYS A 114 8.98 -4.03 -8.86
N PHE A 115 10.07 -3.28 -8.67
CA PHE A 115 10.51 -2.27 -9.62
C PHE A 115 12.05 -2.25 -9.69
N GLU A 116 12.60 -2.37 -10.89
CA GLU A 116 14.06 -2.40 -11.16
C GLU A 116 14.83 -3.38 -10.24
N GLY A 117 14.26 -4.58 -10.03
CA GLY A 117 14.86 -5.62 -9.18
C GLY A 117 14.75 -5.38 -7.67
N ARG A 118 14.08 -4.34 -7.25
CA ARG A 118 13.86 -3.97 -5.84
C ARG A 118 12.38 -4.08 -5.47
N THR A 119 12.11 -4.20 -4.18
CA THR A 119 10.74 -4.03 -3.66
C THR A 119 10.58 -2.62 -3.15
N VAL A 120 9.61 -1.89 -3.70
CA VAL A 120 9.22 -0.56 -3.21
C VAL A 120 7.89 -0.69 -2.49
N GLN A 121 7.83 -0.18 -1.27
CA GLN A 121 6.62 -0.15 -0.46
C GLN A 121 6.01 1.26 -0.44
N ILE A 122 4.69 1.35 -0.64
CA ILE A 122 3.97 2.61 -0.41
C ILE A 122 3.84 2.84 1.10
N VAL A 123 4.20 4.04 1.52
CA VAL A 123 4.08 4.53 2.90
C VAL A 123 3.23 5.80 2.90
N THR A 124 2.28 5.87 3.83
CA THR A 124 1.46 7.09 4.00
C THR A 124 2.11 8.05 4.99
N PRO A 125 1.94 9.38 4.80
CA PRO A 125 2.46 10.37 5.76
C PRO A 125 1.99 10.16 7.19
N SER A 126 0.80 9.60 7.39
CA SER A 126 0.20 9.32 8.71
C SER A 126 0.63 7.99 9.33
N SER A 127 1.42 7.18 8.65
CA SER A 127 1.98 5.96 9.23
C SER A 127 3.18 6.29 10.12
N PRO A 128 3.52 5.45 11.13
CA PRO A 128 4.67 5.71 12.00
C PRO A 128 5.98 5.97 11.24
N LEU A 129 6.24 5.21 10.17
CA LEU A 129 7.42 5.43 9.34
C LEU A 129 7.29 6.71 8.48
N GLY A 130 6.10 6.98 7.93
CA GLY A 130 5.86 8.20 7.15
C GLY A 130 6.04 9.46 7.99
N GLU A 131 5.52 9.49 9.21
CA GLU A 131 5.72 10.59 10.16
C GLU A 131 7.20 10.77 10.52
N ALA A 132 7.92 9.66 10.77
CA ALA A 132 9.35 9.72 11.08
C ALA A 132 10.22 10.19 9.91
N LEU A 133 9.81 9.95 8.67
CA LEU A 133 10.52 10.40 7.46
C LEU A 133 10.22 11.85 7.09
N GLN A 134 9.07 12.39 7.51
CA GLN A 134 8.61 13.72 7.13
C GLN A 134 9.66 14.80 7.47
N ASP A 135 9.89 15.71 6.53
CA ASP A 135 10.81 16.85 6.66
C ASP A 135 12.30 16.50 6.85
N LEU A 136 12.68 15.23 6.90
CA LEU A 136 14.07 14.80 6.94
C LEU A 136 14.72 14.92 5.56
N ARG A 137 16.06 14.84 5.54
CA ARG A 137 16.90 14.94 4.34
C ARG A 137 17.82 13.72 4.22
N GLN A 138 18.46 13.59 3.09
CA GLN A 138 19.52 12.61 2.91
C GLN A 138 20.62 12.78 3.98
N GLY A 139 21.01 11.68 4.62
CA GLY A 139 21.96 11.61 5.72
C GLY A 139 21.34 11.77 7.11
N ASP A 140 20.07 12.14 7.21
CA ASP A 140 19.36 12.17 8.48
C ASP A 140 18.93 10.76 8.93
N ILE A 141 18.57 10.62 10.20
CA ILE A 141 18.10 9.38 10.80
C ILE A 141 16.62 9.52 11.15
N ALA A 142 15.78 8.65 10.61
CA ALA A 142 14.38 8.53 10.99
C ALA A 142 14.24 7.52 12.13
N VAL A 143 13.64 7.94 13.23
CA VAL A 143 13.42 7.09 14.42
C VAL A 143 11.96 6.65 14.45
N VAL A 144 11.73 5.35 14.43
CA VAL A 144 10.39 4.74 14.55
C VAL A 144 10.32 3.94 15.83
N GLU A 145 9.41 4.34 16.70
CA GLU A 145 9.10 3.64 17.94
C GLU A 145 7.88 2.74 17.76
N ASN A 146 8.02 1.46 18.11
CA ASN A 146 6.92 0.50 18.09
C ASN A 146 6.94 -0.32 19.40
N GLY A 147 6.20 0.14 20.39
CA GLY A 147 6.26 -0.40 21.74
C GLY A 147 7.67 -0.20 22.32
N ASP A 148 8.27 -1.29 22.81
CA ASP A 148 9.62 -1.27 23.38
C ASP A 148 10.74 -1.34 22.31
N GLN A 149 10.38 -1.40 21.03
CA GLN A 149 11.35 -1.45 19.94
C GLN A 149 11.54 -0.09 19.30
N VAL A 150 12.78 0.38 19.29
CA VAL A 150 13.20 1.58 18.55
C VAL A 150 13.98 1.14 17.32
N ARG A 151 13.63 1.66 16.15
CA ARG A 151 14.34 1.43 14.89
C ARG A 151 14.83 2.74 14.34
N GLU A 152 16.10 2.82 14.03
CA GLU A 152 16.76 3.96 13.43
C GLU A 152 17.08 3.66 11.97
N TYR A 153 16.47 4.42 11.06
CA TYR A 153 16.67 4.28 9.62
C TYR A 153 17.52 5.44 9.11
N GLU A 154 18.70 5.16 8.61
CA GLU A 154 19.52 6.16 7.92
C GLU A 154 18.97 6.41 6.52
N ILE A 155 18.78 7.69 6.14
CA ILE A 155 18.28 8.09 4.82
C ILE A 155 19.46 8.14 3.85
N ILE A 156 19.51 7.17 2.94
CA ILE A 156 20.62 7.00 1.99
C ILE A 156 20.41 7.83 0.74
N ASN A 157 19.22 7.78 0.13
CA ASN A 157 18.88 8.53 -1.08
C ASN A 157 17.43 9.01 -1.07
N ILE A 158 17.18 10.11 -1.79
CA ILE A 158 15.84 10.66 -2.05
C ILE A 158 15.75 10.99 -3.53
N TRP A 159 14.63 10.60 -4.18
CA TRP A 159 14.32 10.92 -5.57
C TRP A 159 12.99 11.66 -5.70
#